data_246be202d523141eba597bb2d7fea6a6
#
_entry.id   246be202d523141eba597bb2d7fea6a6
#
_cell.length_a   1.000
_cell.length_b   1.000
_cell.length_c   1.000
_cell.angle_alpha   90.00
_cell.angle_beta   90.00
_cell.angle_gamma   90.00
#
_symmetry.space_group_name_H-M   'P 1'
#
loop_
_entity.id
_entity.type
_entity.pdbx_description
1 polymer ?
#
loop_
_entity_poly.entity_id
_entity_poly.type
_entity_poly.pdbx_seq_one_letter_code
_entity_poly.pdbx_strand_id
1 'polypeptide(L)'
;MEPLLEDFQYWFTRSRSLLQTEVIPFLEVAQQQALLERVETALNDVIATQSLFRATDGQVGVDTQVLMQWHTLLMECWQVAHHYRLSKSCDA
;
A
#
# COMPACT_ATOMS: atom_id res chain seq x y z
N MET A 1 8.80 -13.10 -8.96
CA MET A 1 7.44 -12.53 -8.77
C MET A 1 6.98 -12.61 -7.34
N GLU A 2 7.14 -13.75 -6.68
CA GLU A 2 6.68 -13.88 -5.28
C GLU A 2 7.35 -12.89 -4.31
N PRO A 3 8.68 -12.64 -4.36
CA PRO A 3 9.27 -11.63 -3.49
C PRO A 3 8.68 -10.23 -3.70
N LEU A 4 8.31 -9.88 -4.93
CA LEU A 4 7.67 -8.60 -5.22
C LEU A 4 6.29 -8.50 -4.58
N LEU A 5 5.51 -9.58 -4.64
CA LEU A 5 4.19 -9.63 -4.01
C LEU A 5 4.30 -9.53 -2.49
N GLU A 6 5.30 -10.17 -1.89
CA GLU A 6 5.56 -10.05 -0.46
C GLU A 6 5.92 -8.62 -0.06
N ASP A 7 6.72 -7.93 -0.87
CA ASP A 7 7.09 -6.54 -0.63
C ASP A 7 5.85 -5.64 -0.70
N PHE A 8 4.99 -5.81 -1.69
CA PHE A 8 3.74 -5.04 -1.77
C PHE A 8 2.87 -5.29 -0.55
N GLN A 9 2.72 -6.54 -0.13
CA GLN A 9 1.93 -6.88 1.04
C GLN A 9 2.49 -6.20 2.30
N TYR A 10 3.80 -6.25 2.49
CA TYR A 10 4.47 -5.64 3.63
C TYR A 10 4.22 -4.12 3.67
N TRP A 11 4.48 -3.44 2.57
CA TRP A 11 4.37 -1.98 2.54
C TRP A 11 2.92 -1.51 2.63
N PHE A 12 1.99 -2.19 1.99
CA PHE A 12 0.58 -1.87 2.10
C PHE A 12 0.05 -2.10 3.52
N THR A 13 0.51 -3.15 4.18
CA THR A 13 0.13 -3.41 5.57
C THR A 13 0.62 -2.29 6.49
N ARG A 14 1.84 -1.84 6.30
CA ARG A 14 2.39 -0.71 7.08
C ARG A 14 1.64 0.58 6.79
N SER A 15 1.34 0.84 5.53
CA SER A 15 0.59 2.04 5.14
C SER A 15 -0.80 2.04 5.73
N ARG A 16 -1.49 0.90 5.69
CA ARG A 16 -2.80 0.75 6.30
C ARG A 16 -2.75 1.05 7.80
N SER A 17 -1.77 0.49 8.48
CA SER A 17 -1.58 0.70 9.91
C SER A 17 -1.38 2.17 10.24
N LEU A 18 -0.54 2.85 9.47
CA LEU A 18 -0.29 4.29 9.64
C LEU A 18 -1.58 5.09 9.47
N LEU A 19 -2.33 4.82 8.41
CA LEU A 19 -3.55 5.57 8.10
C LEU A 19 -4.68 5.29 9.09
N GLN A 20 -4.67 4.11 9.73
CA GLN A 20 -5.68 3.76 10.74
C GLN A 20 -5.38 4.33 12.11
N THR A 21 -4.09 4.45 12.47
CA THR A 21 -3.69 4.79 13.83
C THR A 21 -3.30 6.25 14.00
N GLU A 22 -2.93 6.92 12.92
CA GLU A 22 -2.42 8.30 12.97
C GLU A 22 -3.33 9.24 12.20
N VAL A 23 -3.49 10.45 12.71
CA VAL A 23 -4.16 11.53 11.98
C VAL A 23 -3.09 12.28 11.20
N ILE A 24 -3.24 12.33 9.88
CA ILE A 24 -2.27 13.01 9.01
C ILE A 24 -2.69 14.48 8.88
N PRO A 25 -1.91 15.43 9.46
CA PRO A 25 -2.37 16.82 9.54
C PRO A 25 -2.54 17.52 8.19
N PHE A 26 -1.80 17.10 7.15
CA PHE A 26 -1.90 17.70 5.82
C PHE A 26 -2.92 17.01 4.92
N LEU A 27 -3.62 15.98 5.42
CA LEU A 27 -4.71 15.32 4.70
C LEU A 27 -6.03 15.60 5.39
N GLU A 28 -7.05 15.90 4.61
CA GLU A 28 -8.40 15.96 5.13
C GLU A 28 -8.88 14.56 5.51
N VAL A 29 -9.82 14.46 6.44
CA VAL A 29 -10.37 13.18 6.89
C VAL A 29 -10.87 12.36 5.71
N ALA A 30 -11.58 13.00 4.78
CA ALA A 30 -12.09 12.30 3.59
C ALA A 30 -10.98 11.78 2.69
N GLN A 31 -9.90 12.56 2.54
CA GLN A 31 -8.74 12.15 1.73
C GLN A 31 -8.01 10.98 2.37
N GLN A 32 -7.81 11.03 3.68
CA GLN A 32 -7.16 9.95 4.41
C GLN A 32 -7.98 8.67 4.33
N GLN A 33 -9.29 8.79 4.49
CA GLN A 33 -10.21 7.65 4.39
C GLN A 33 -10.18 7.02 3.01
N ALA A 34 -10.21 7.87 1.96
CA ALA A 34 -10.16 7.38 0.58
C ALA A 34 -8.85 6.65 0.30
N LEU A 35 -7.73 7.19 0.77
CA LEU A 35 -6.43 6.54 0.60
C LEU A 35 -6.39 5.21 1.35
N LEU A 36 -6.92 5.16 2.57
CA LEU A 36 -6.98 3.94 3.36
C LEU A 36 -7.80 2.86 2.64
N GLU A 37 -8.94 3.21 2.08
CA GLU A 37 -9.78 2.27 1.33
C GLU A 37 -9.03 1.72 0.11
N ARG A 38 -8.31 2.59 -0.61
CA ARG A 38 -7.51 2.16 -1.75
C ARG A 38 -6.41 1.19 -1.33
N VAL A 39 -5.75 1.46 -0.21
CA VAL A 39 -4.70 0.59 0.33
C VAL A 39 -5.29 -0.76 0.75
N GLU A 40 -6.42 -0.77 1.42
CA GLU A 40 -7.06 -2.02 1.84
C GLU A 40 -7.47 -2.87 0.64
N THR A 41 -8.05 -2.25 -0.39
CA THR A 41 -8.42 -2.94 -1.62
C THR A 41 -7.19 -3.53 -2.30
N ALA A 42 -6.13 -2.74 -2.44
CA ALA A 42 -4.89 -3.20 -3.06
C ALA A 42 -4.25 -4.34 -2.26
N LEU A 43 -4.25 -4.24 -0.94
CA LEU A 43 -3.70 -5.28 -0.07
C LEU A 43 -4.44 -6.60 -0.25
N ASN A 44 -5.77 -6.55 -0.29
CA ASN A 44 -6.59 -7.75 -0.53
C ASN A 44 -6.29 -8.34 -1.91
N ASP A 45 -6.12 -7.50 -2.93
CA ASP A 45 -5.78 -7.95 -4.27
C ASP A 45 -4.41 -8.61 -4.32
N VAL A 46 -3.42 -8.06 -3.62
CA VAL A 46 -2.08 -8.63 -3.53
C VAL A 46 -2.13 -10.00 -2.87
N ILE A 47 -2.86 -10.11 -1.76
CA ILE A 47 -2.99 -11.37 -1.03
C ILE A 47 -3.66 -12.44 -1.89
N ALA A 48 -4.74 -12.07 -2.59
CA ALA A 48 -5.46 -12.99 -3.48
C ALA A 48 -4.57 -13.44 -4.63
N THR A 49 -3.81 -12.51 -5.23
CA THR A 49 -2.88 -12.82 -6.31
C THR A 49 -1.78 -13.75 -5.83
N GLN A 50 -1.23 -13.51 -4.65
CA GLN A 50 -0.19 -14.35 -4.08
C GLN A 50 -0.71 -15.77 -3.82
N SER A 51 -1.94 -15.89 -3.33
CA SER A 51 -2.57 -17.19 -3.09
C SER A 51 -2.75 -17.97 -4.40
N LEU A 52 -3.21 -17.30 -5.45
CA LEU A 52 -3.35 -17.91 -6.79
C LEU A 52 -1.99 -18.32 -7.35
N PHE A 53 -0.98 -17.46 -7.20
CA PHE A 53 0.36 -17.75 -7.66
C PHE A 53 0.91 -19.01 -7.01
N ARG A 54 0.74 -19.15 -5.71
CA ARG A 54 1.17 -20.34 -4.97
C ARG A 54 0.35 -21.57 -5.34
N ALA A 55 -0.96 -21.43 -5.51
CA ALA A 55 -1.86 -22.53 -5.85
C ALA A 55 -1.56 -23.11 -7.24
N THR A 56 -1.08 -22.27 -8.16
CA THR A 56 -0.76 -22.68 -9.54
C THR A 56 0.71 -22.95 -9.75
N ASP A 57 1.50 -22.96 -8.69
CA ASP A 57 2.95 -23.17 -8.73
C ASP A 57 3.66 -22.19 -9.66
N GLY A 58 3.23 -20.93 -9.61
CA GLY A 58 3.86 -19.87 -10.39
C GLY A 58 3.40 -19.76 -11.82
N GLN A 59 2.36 -20.50 -12.24
CA GLN A 59 1.90 -20.49 -13.63
C GLN A 59 1.00 -19.32 -13.95
N VAL A 60 0.35 -18.72 -12.94
CA VAL A 60 -0.48 -17.53 -13.15
C VAL A 60 0.42 -16.30 -13.15
N GLY A 61 0.38 -15.54 -14.26
CA GLY A 61 1.09 -14.26 -14.34
C GLY A 61 0.29 -13.15 -13.71
N VAL A 62 0.99 -12.09 -13.31
CA VAL A 62 0.35 -10.86 -12.83
C VAL A 62 0.39 -9.85 -13.96
N ASP A 63 -0.75 -9.21 -14.24
CA ASP A 63 -0.86 -8.18 -15.27
C ASP A 63 0.05 -7.01 -14.91
N THR A 64 0.85 -6.56 -15.89
CA THR A 64 1.76 -5.42 -15.71
C THR A 64 1.01 -4.16 -15.29
N GLN A 65 -0.19 -3.93 -15.83
CA GLN A 65 -1.00 -2.76 -15.47
C GLN A 65 -1.39 -2.79 -14.00
N VAL A 66 -1.72 -3.97 -13.48
CA VAL A 66 -2.04 -4.13 -12.06
C VAL A 66 -0.81 -3.83 -11.20
N LEU A 67 0.35 -4.34 -11.60
CA LEU A 67 1.61 -4.06 -10.90
C LEU A 67 1.91 -2.56 -10.89
N MET A 68 1.69 -1.88 -12.00
CA MET A 68 1.90 -0.44 -12.09
C MET A 68 0.94 0.33 -11.19
N GLN A 69 -0.32 -0.08 -11.11
CA GLN A 69 -1.30 0.54 -10.22
C GLN A 69 -0.89 0.37 -8.76
N TRP A 70 -0.46 -0.82 -8.37
CA TRP A 70 0.03 -1.06 -7.01
C TRP A 70 1.27 -0.22 -6.71
N HIS A 71 2.19 -0.14 -7.67
CA HIS A 71 3.40 0.65 -7.50
C HIS A 71 3.08 2.13 -7.32
N THR A 72 2.17 2.66 -8.14
CA THR A 72 1.74 4.06 -8.05
C THR A 72 1.11 4.34 -6.67
N LEU A 73 0.23 3.45 -6.21
CA LEU A 73 -0.39 3.60 -4.90
C LEU A 73 0.65 3.53 -3.77
N LEU A 74 1.59 2.61 -3.89
CA LEU A 74 2.68 2.48 -2.91
C LEU A 74 3.51 3.75 -2.84
N MET A 75 3.82 4.36 -3.98
CA MET A 75 4.56 5.62 -4.02
C MET A 75 3.78 6.76 -3.37
N GLU A 76 2.46 6.82 -3.58
CA GLU A 76 1.61 7.81 -2.89
C GLU A 76 1.67 7.62 -1.37
N CYS A 77 1.56 6.38 -0.91
CA CYS A 77 1.65 6.07 0.51
C CYS A 77 3.02 6.44 1.09
N TRP A 78 4.07 6.17 0.32
CA TRP A 78 5.44 6.49 0.71
C TRP A 78 5.64 7.99 0.87
N GLN A 79 5.11 8.77 -0.07
CA GLN A 79 5.18 10.23 -0.02
C GLN A 79 4.44 10.76 1.21
N VAL A 80 3.25 10.25 1.48
CA VAL A 80 2.46 10.64 2.66
C VAL A 80 3.23 10.32 3.94
N ALA A 81 3.77 9.12 4.06
CA ALA A 81 4.52 8.71 5.24
C ALA A 81 5.78 9.55 5.43
N HIS A 82 6.47 9.87 4.33
CA HIS A 82 7.68 10.68 4.35
C HIS A 82 7.36 12.11 4.83
N HIS A 83 6.36 12.73 4.26
CA HIS A 83 5.92 14.08 4.68
C HIS A 83 5.46 14.10 6.13
N TYR A 84 4.76 13.07 6.55
CA TYR A 84 4.30 12.95 7.93
C TYR A 84 5.49 12.90 8.90
N ARG A 85 6.50 12.12 8.57
CA ARG A 85 7.72 12.04 9.39
C ARG A 85 8.49 13.36 9.44
N LEU A 86 8.57 14.05 8.30
CA LEU A 86 9.21 15.37 8.25
C LEU A 86 8.44 16.39 9.09
N SER A 87 7.11 16.36 9.01
CA SER A 87 6.25 17.24 9.81
C SER A 87 6.47 17.02 11.31
N LYS A 88 6.56 15.75 11.73
CA LYS A 88 6.85 15.45 13.14
C LYS A 88 8.23 15.92 13.57
N SER A 89 9.22 15.78 12.70
CA SER A 89 10.58 16.24 13.01
C SER A 89 10.65 17.74 13.16
N CYS A 90 9.88 18.47 12.36
CA CYS A 90 9.85 19.94 12.45
C CYS A 90 9.18 20.44 13.71
N ASP A 91 8.31 19.67 14.32
CA ASP A 91 7.58 20.03 15.53
C ASP A 91 8.39 19.75 16.81
N ALA A 92 9.52 19.14 16.68
CA ALA A 92 10.33 18.78 17.84
C ALA A 92 11.17 19.98 18.40
#